data_fe2eaf11244f94466e57832cd62d0a87
#
_entry.id   fe2eaf11244f94466e57832cd62d0a87
#
_cell.length_a   1.000
_cell.length_b   1.000
_cell.length_c   1.000
_cell.angle_alpha   90.00
_cell.angle_beta   90.00
_cell.angle_gamma   90.00
#
_symmetry.space_group_name_H-M   'P 1'
#
loop_
_entity.id
_entity.type
_entity.pdbx_description
1 polymer ?
#
loop_
_entity_poly.entity_id
_entity_poly.type
_entity_poly.pdbx_seq_one_letter_code
_entity_poly.pdbx_strand_id
1 'polypeptide(L)'
;MDKLQVIIQKLRIKAKDYFDKDASGHNVDHLERTLKYALYLQSKEGGDKLVIGISAYIHDIHRIMSNEYGRYVSPQESIPIVEMFINDLDLTKEQKEHILHAVEHHEEYKFGKEGVSVFDIESLILQDSDNLDMCGAVGIVRAFKYGFLNGMMDYNPDVPLYNNSFSESKNDASTIHHIHNKLLRLADNMNTKTAKKLASKKTKLTKDFLKMYIEETTGNYS
;
A
#
# COMPACT_ATOMS: atom_id res chain seq x y z
N MET A 1 -20.51 -15.65 -13.28
CA MET A 1 -19.54 -14.78 -12.60
C MET A 1 -19.79 -14.88 -11.09
N ASP A 2 -18.73 -14.96 -10.30
CA ASP A 2 -18.78 -14.88 -8.84
C ASP A 2 -19.30 -13.48 -8.42
N LYS A 3 -20.05 -13.38 -7.32
CA LYS A 3 -20.61 -12.13 -6.78
C LYS A 3 -19.55 -11.03 -6.66
N LEU A 4 -18.35 -11.36 -6.15
CA LEU A 4 -17.24 -10.41 -6.07
C LEU A 4 -16.84 -9.87 -7.44
N GLN A 5 -16.74 -10.73 -8.47
CA GLN A 5 -16.37 -10.28 -9.82
C GLN A 5 -17.37 -9.26 -10.39
N VAL A 6 -18.67 -9.46 -10.15
CA VAL A 6 -19.71 -8.51 -10.57
C VAL A 6 -19.55 -7.17 -9.85
N ILE A 7 -19.31 -7.21 -8.54
CA ILE A 7 -19.10 -6.01 -7.72
C ILE A 7 -17.84 -5.27 -8.17
N ILE A 8 -16.72 -5.96 -8.34
CA ILE A 8 -15.45 -5.34 -8.78
C ILE A 8 -15.60 -4.70 -10.17
N GLN A 9 -16.37 -5.29 -11.09
CA GLN A 9 -16.64 -4.63 -12.37
C GLN A 9 -17.39 -3.30 -12.21
N LYS A 10 -18.38 -3.22 -11.31
CA LYS A 10 -19.06 -1.96 -11.00
C LYS A 10 -18.11 -0.93 -10.39
N LEU A 11 -17.28 -1.39 -9.44
CA LEU A 11 -16.27 -0.53 -8.80
C LEU A 11 -15.22 -0.05 -9.80
N ARG A 12 -14.78 -0.86 -10.74
CA ARG A 12 -13.85 -0.44 -11.82
C ARG A 12 -14.40 0.74 -12.62
N ILE A 13 -15.68 0.72 -12.96
CA ILE A 13 -16.32 1.83 -13.68
C ILE A 13 -16.32 3.09 -12.80
N LYS A 14 -16.76 2.98 -11.54
CA LYS A 14 -16.78 4.10 -10.60
C LYS A 14 -15.38 4.63 -10.27
N ALA A 15 -14.43 3.73 -10.05
CA ALA A 15 -13.06 4.06 -9.67
C ALA A 15 -12.26 4.70 -10.80
N LYS A 16 -12.55 4.37 -12.06
CA LYS A 16 -11.82 4.85 -13.22
C LYS A 16 -11.70 6.37 -13.24
N ASP A 17 -12.81 7.07 -13.08
CA ASP A 17 -12.83 8.53 -13.14
C ASP A 17 -12.07 9.17 -11.95
N TYR A 18 -11.96 8.47 -10.83
CA TYR A 18 -11.21 8.90 -9.65
C TYR A 18 -9.71 8.65 -9.77
N PHE A 19 -9.30 7.46 -10.22
CA PHE A 19 -7.92 6.98 -10.12
C PHE A 19 -7.11 7.08 -11.42
N ASP A 20 -7.73 7.27 -12.58
CA ASP A 20 -7.02 7.34 -13.87
C ASP A 20 -6.05 8.54 -13.96
N LYS A 21 -6.28 9.58 -13.18
CA LYS A 21 -5.46 10.80 -13.16
C LYS A 21 -4.30 10.73 -12.19
N ASP A 22 -4.24 9.70 -11.36
CA ASP A 22 -3.17 9.60 -10.35
C ASP A 22 -1.84 9.19 -10.98
N ALA A 23 -0.84 10.07 -10.84
CA ALA A 23 0.52 9.83 -11.25
C ALA A 23 1.43 9.37 -10.07
N SER A 24 0.92 9.45 -8.82
CA SER A 24 1.71 9.17 -7.62
C SER A 24 1.98 7.68 -7.38
N GLY A 25 1.25 6.79 -8.09
CA GLY A 25 1.35 5.34 -7.94
C GLY A 25 0.18 4.71 -7.19
N HIS A 26 -0.89 5.49 -6.91
CA HIS A 26 -2.17 5.04 -6.33
C HIS A 26 -3.28 4.93 -7.39
N ASN A 27 -2.91 4.65 -8.62
CA ASN A 27 -3.80 4.50 -9.77
C ASN A 27 -4.50 3.13 -9.82
N VAL A 28 -5.34 2.93 -10.84
CA VAL A 28 -6.08 1.67 -11.05
C VAL A 28 -5.15 0.44 -11.08
N ASP A 29 -3.94 0.55 -11.62
CA ASP A 29 -2.99 -0.57 -11.65
C ASP A 29 -2.57 -1.01 -10.23
N HIS A 30 -2.43 -0.07 -9.30
CA HIS A 30 -2.19 -0.36 -7.90
C HIS A 30 -3.37 -1.11 -7.28
N LEU A 31 -4.60 -0.62 -7.46
CA LEU A 31 -5.80 -1.26 -6.95
C LEU A 31 -5.95 -2.70 -7.47
N GLU A 32 -5.68 -2.93 -8.76
CA GLU A 32 -5.71 -4.27 -9.36
C GLU A 32 -4.65 -5.21 -8.78
N ARG A 33 -3.45 -4.71 -8.48
CA ARG A 33 -2.40 -5.52 -7.85
C ARG A 33 -2.72 -5.81 -6.39
N THR A 34 -3.20 -4.80 -5.65
CA THR A 34 -3.63 -4.94 -4.25
C THR A 34 -4.77 -5.95 -4.14
N LEU A 35 -5.77 -5.88 -5.02
CA LEU A 35 -6.84 -6.87 -5.10
C LEU A 35 -6.31 -8.30 -5.33
N LYS A 36 -5.34 -8.48 -6.21
CA LYS A 36 -4.74 -9.80 -6.47
C LYS A 36 -4.02 -10.35 -5.22
N TYR A 37 -3.26 -9.49 -4.51
CA TYR A 37 -2.64 -9.89 -3.25
C TYR A 37 -3.69 -10.22 -2.19
N ALA A 38 -4.69 -9.37 -2.05
CA ALA A 38 -5.76 -9.54 -1.06
C ALA A 38 -6.50 -10.88 -1.23
N LEU A 39 -6.89 -11.21 -2.46
CA LEU A 39 -7.56 -12.48 -2.76
C LEU A 39 -6.63 -13.70 -2.59
N TYR A 40 -5.35 -13.55 -2.91
CA TYR A 40 -4.37 -14.60 -2.65
C TYR A 40 -4.20 -14.84 -1.14
N LEU A 41 -4.03 -13.79 -0.34
CA LEU A 41 -3.92 -13.88 1.10
C LEU A 41 -5.21 -14.45 1.71
N GLN A 42 -6.37 -13.96 1.30
CA GLN A 42 -7.68 -14.48 1.73
C GLN A 42 -7.81 -16.00 1.50
N SER A 43 -7.33 -16.50 0.36
CA SER A 43 -7.37 -17.95 0.06
C SER A 43 -6.50 -18.80 1.01
N LYS A 44 -5.57 -18.20 1.75
CA LYS A 44 -4.62 -18.86 2.66
C LYS A 44 -4.94 -18.63 4.13
N GLU A 45 -5.39 -17.42 4.45
CA GLU A 45 -5.54 -16.95 5.82
C GLU A 45 -7.03 -16.89 6.25
N GLY A 46 -7.99 -16.98 5.31
CA GLY A 46 -9.43 -16.89 5.58
C GLY A 46 -9.97 -15.46 5.48
N GLY A 47 -11.09 -15.21 6.17
CA GLY A 47 -11.83 -13.96 6.15
C GLY A 47 -12.90 -13.86 5.05
N ASP A 48 -13.77 -12.85 5.13
CA ASP A 48 -14.83 -12.63 4.15
C ASP A 48 -14.25 -12.10 2.83
N LYS A 49 -14.39 -12.90 1.77
CA LYS A 49 -13.88 -12.60 0.43
C LYS A 49 -14.45 -11.32 -0.17
N LEU A 50 -15.73 -11.00 0.13
CA LEU A 50 -16.36 -9.77 -0.36
C LEU A 50 -15.78 -8.55 0.34
N VAL A 51 -15.70 -8.60 1.68
CA VAL A 51 -15.10 -7.52 2.48
C VAL A 51 -13.68 -7.23 2.02
N ILE A 52 -12.82 -8.25 1.99
CA ILE A 52 -11.40 -8.13 1.63
C ILE A 52 -11.24 -7.59 0.20
N GLY A 53 -11.96 -8.19 -0.78
CA GLY A 53 -11.81 -7.80 -2.17
C GLY A 53 -12.31 -6.38 -2.47
N ILE A 54 -13.43 -5.98 -1.84
CA ILE A 54 -13.99 -4.64 -2.03
C ILE A 54 -13.09 -3.60 -1.35
N SER A 55 -12.69 -3.83 -0.09
CA SER A 55 -11.79 -2.93 0.63
C SER A 55 -10.49 -2.71 -0.13
N ALA A 56 -9.87 -3.78 -0.66
CA ALA A 56 -8.65 -3.68 -1.46
C ALA A 56 -8.81 -2.85 -2.73
N TYR A 57 -10.01 -2.73 -3.27
CA TYR A 57 -10.27 -1.97 -4.50
C TYR A 57 -10.60 -0.49 -4.27
N ILE A 58 -10.96 -0.09 -3.04
CA ILE A 58 -11.40 1.27 -2.74
C ILE A 58 -10.62 1.95 -1.62
N HIS A 59 -9.60 1.30 -1.04
CA HIS A 59 -8.91 1.80 0.16
C HIS A 59 -8.25 3.17 -0.03
N ASP A 60 -7.74 3.45 -1.23
CA ASP A 60 -6.95 4.64 -1.53
C ASP A 60 -7.76 5.88 -1.96
N ILE A 61 -9.08 5.89 -1.76
CA ILE A 61 -9.92 7.08 -2.06
C ILE A 61 -9.37 8.33 -1.37
N HIS A 62 -8.88 8.24 -0.14
CA HIS A 62 -8.28 9.34 0.60
C HIS A 62 -7.05 9.95 -0.11
N ARG A 63 -6.28 9.15 -0.87
CA ARG A 63 -5.12 9.65 -1.65
C ARG A 63 -5.55 10.55 -2.79
N ILE A 64 -6.63 10.19 -3.47
CA ILE A 64 -7.20 11.02 -4.53
C ILE A 64 -7.75 12.32 -3.96
N MET A 65 -8.48 12.26 -2.84
CA MET A 65 -8.94 13.45 -2.13
C MET A 65 -7.76 14.33 -1.68
N SER A 66 -6.65 13.74 -1.22
CA SER A 66 -5.45 14.49 -0.85
C SER A 66 -4.87 15.27 -2.03
N ASN A 67 -4.82 14.66 -3.21
CA ASN A 67 -4.36 15.32 -4.43
C ASN A 67 -5.30 16.47 -4.85
N GLU A 68 -6.61 16.26 -4.77
CA GLU A 68 -7.61 17.29 -5.11
C GLU A 68 -7.59 18.48 -4.15
N TYR A 69 -7.41 18.22 -2.85
CA TYR A 69 -7.44 19.27 -1.82
C TYR A 69 -6.07 19.92 -1.56
N GLY A 70 -5.00 19.39 -2.15
CA GLY A 70 -3.63 19.90 -1.94
C GLY A 70 -3.14 19.76 -0.49
N ARG A 71 -3.73 18.85 0.30
CA ARG A 71 -3.34 18.50 1.66
C ARG A 71 -3.52 17.02 1.93
N TYR A 72 -2.85 16.52 2.95
CA TYR A 72 -3.12 15.15 3.40
C TYR A 72 -4.58 15.02 3.90
N VAL A 73 -5.27 14.01 3.40
CA VAL A 73 -6.58 13.55 3.85
C VAL A 73 -6.38 12.16 4.44
N SER A 74 -6.82 11.94 5.67
CA SER A 74 -6.69 10.63 6.31
C SER A 74 -7.70 9.63 5.72
N PRO A 75 -7.45 8.30 5.84
CA PRO A 75 -8.45 7.29 5.50
C PRO A 75 -9.79 7.55 6.17
N GLN A 76 -9.79 7.95 7.45
CA GLN A 76 -10.99 8.28 8.22
C GLN A 76 -11.81 9.42 7.60
N GLU A 77 -11.16 10.48 7.11
CA GLU A 77 -11.84 11.59 6.43
C GLU A 77 -12.49 11.14 5.10
N SER A 78 -12.04 10.05 4.49
CA SER A 78 -12.58 9.52 3.23
C SER A 78 -13.80 8.62 3.40
N ILE A 79 -14.12 8.17 4.61
CA ILE A 79 -15.21 7.22 4.88
C ILE A 79 -16.56 7.61 4.26
N PRO A 80 -17.01 8.88 4.30
CA PRO A 80 -18.28 9.25 3.65
C PRO A 80 -18.28 8.99 2.13
N ILE A 81 -17.14 9.14 1.46
CA ILE A 81 -17.01 8.85 0.03
C ILE A 81 -16.97 7.34 -0.19
N VAL A 82 -16.25 6.60 0.65
CA VAL A 82 -16.23 5.13 0.61
C VAL A 82 -17.64 4.55 0.77
N GLU A 83 -18.45 5.10 1.70
CA GLU A 83 -19.86 4.73 1.86
C GLU A 83 -20.66 4.91 0.56
N MET A 84 -20.48 6.04 -0.16
CA MET A 84 -21.14 6.26 -1.44
C MET A 84 -20.74 5.22 -2.51
N PHE A 85 -19.51 4.72 -2.47
CA PHE A 85 -19.05 3.66 -3.39
C PHE A 85 -19.73 2.32 -3.14
N ILE A 86 -20.06 1.99 -1.87
CA ILE A 86 -20.59 0.68 -1.49
C ILE A 86 -22.11 0.69 -1.24
N ASN A 87 -22.75 1.84 -1.22
CA ASN A 87 -24.13 1.98 -0.74
C ASN A 87 -25.14 1.21 -1.59
N ASP A 88 -24.95 1.18 -2.91
CA ASP A 88 -25.79 0.50 -3.91
C ASP A 88 -25.35 -0.94 -4.19
N LEU A 89 -24.34 -1.45 -3.46
CA LEU A 89 -23.89 -2.83 -3.60
C LEU A 89 -24.75 -3.78 -2.77
N ASP A 90 -25.01 -4.96 -3.32
CA ASP A 90 -25.71 -6.05 -2.62
C ASP A 90 -24.81 -6.66 -1.54
N LEU A 91 -24.76 -6.00 -0.39
CA LEU A 91 -23.96 -6.37 0.79
C LEU A 91 -24.82 -6.35 2.04
N THR A 92 -24.52 -7.22 3.00
CA THR A 92 -25.12 -7.14 4.33
C THR A 92 -24.64 -5.88 5.07
N LYS A 93 -25.39 -5.44 6.07
CA LYS A 93 -24.98 -4.33 6.93
C LYS A 93 -23.62 -4.59 7.59
N GLU A 94 -23.41 -5.79 8.11
CA GLU A 94 -22.14 -6.21 8.70
C GLU A 94 -20.97 -6.16 7.71
N GLN A 95 -21.15 -6.61 6.46
CA GLN A 95 -20.13 -6.50 5.43
C GLN A 95 -19.77 -5.05 5.12
N LYS A 96 -20.75 -4.15 5.06
CA LYS A 96 -20.49 -2.71 4.86
C LYS A 96 -19.69 -2.13 6.01
N GLU A 97 -20.09 -2.43 7.26
CA GLU A 97 -19.37 -1.97 8.47
C GLU A 97 -17.91 -2.47 8.48
N HIS A 98 -17.67 -3.74 8.15
CA HIS A 98 -16.32 -4.29 8.08
C HIS A 98 -15.48 -3.68 6.93
N ILE A 99 -16.09 -3.37 5.78
CA ILE A 99 -15.38 -2.67 4.69
C ILE A 99 -14.92 -1.28 5.14
N LEU A 100 -15.83 -0.51 5.76
CA LEU A 100 -15.50 0.83 6.26
C LEU A 100 -14.39 0.77 7.31
N HIS A 101 -14.51 -0.15 8.27
CA HIS A 101 -13.50 -0.38 9.30
C HIS A 101 -12.14 -0.72 8.68
N ALA A 102 -12.08 -1.66 7.75
CA ALA A 102 -10.84 -2.04 7.11
C ALA A 102 -10.19 -0.86 6.35
N VAL A 103 -10.99 -0.07 5.62
CA VAL A 103 -10.49 1.12 4.90
C VAL A 103 -10.03 2.20 5.87
N GLU A 104 -10.75 2.45 6.97
CA GLU A 104 -10.37 3.44 7.98
C GLU A 104 -8.99 3.18 8.57
N HIS A 105 -8.66 1.90 8.82
CA HIS A 105 -7.46 1.50 9.55
C HIS A 105 -6.33 0.94 8.67
N HIS A 106 -6.43 0.99 7.33
CA HIS A 106 -5.45 0.32 6.47
C HIS A 106 -4.04 0.95 6.54
N GLU A 107 -3.90 2.23 6.87
CA GLU A 107 -2.62 2.91 7.04
C GLU A 107 -2.03 2.82 8.46
N GLU A 108 -2.65 2.12 9.38
CA GLU A 108 -2.10 1.92 10.73
C GLU A 108 -0.93 0.95 10.73
N TYR A 109 0.26 1.46 10.42
CA TYR A 109 1.50 0.67 10.35
C TYR A 109 2.09 0.43 11.74
N LYS A 110 2.50 -0.80 11.99
CA LYS A 110 3.10 -1.21 13.27
C LYS A 110 4.49 -0.64 13.54
N PHE A 111 5.32 -0.34 12.59
CA PHE A 111 6.71 0.12 12.67
C PHE A 111 7.30 0.29 14.11
N GLY A 112 7.09 -0.71 14.98
CA GLY A 112 7.55 -0.71 16.37
C GLY A 112 6.68 0.09 17.36
N LYS A 113 5.50 0.56 16.95
CA LYS A 113 4.54 1.20 17.88
C LYS A 113 3.76 0.14 18.63
N GLU A 114 3.69 0.26 19.97
CA GLU A 114 2.72 -0.47 20.78
C GLU A 114 1.31 0.05 20.46
N GLY A 115 0.32 -0.86 20.36
CA GLY A 115 -1.08 -0.48 20.21
C GLY A 115 -1.59 -0.49 18.77
N VAL A 116 -1.58 -1.67 18.15
CA VAL A 116 -2.38 -1.89 16.93
C VAL A 116 -3.83 -2.01 17.36
N SER A 117 -4.68 -1.12 16.83
CA SER A 117 -6.11 -1.09 17.14
C SER A 117 -6.92 -2.14 16.36
N VAL A 118 -6.30 -2.82 15.39
CA VAL A 118 -6.97 -3.70 14.44
C VAL A 118 -6.51 -5.14 14.60
N PHE A 119 -7.46 -6.06 14.83
CA PHE A 119 -7.22 -7.49 15.02
C PHE A 119 -8.05 -8.38 14.10
N ASP A 120 -9.00 -7.81 13.35
CA ASP A 120 -9.80 -8.59 12.39
C ASP A 120 -8.96 -8.94 11.15
N ILE A 121 -9.23 -10.14 10.62
CA ILE A 121 -8.41 -10.70 9.55
C ILE A 121 -8.56 -9.93 8.24
N GLU A 122 -9.71 -9.32 7.98
CA GLU A 122 -9.99 -8.54 6.78
C GLU A 122 -9.11 -7.29 6.72
N SER A 123 -9.05 -6.53 7.79
CA SER A 123 -8.20 -5.34 7.91
C SER A 123 -6.72 -5.70 7.86
N LEU A 124 -6.29 -6.77 8.53
CA LEU A 124 -4.91 -7.25 8.50
C LEU A 124 -4.48 -7.68 7.08
N ILE A 125 -5.38 -8.34 6.33
CA ILE A 125 -5.11 -8.72 4.93
C ILE A 125 -5.05 -7.49 4.03
N LEU A 126 -5.90 -6.50 4.24
CA LEU A 126 -5.85 -5.26 3.46
C LEU A 126 -4.52 -4.53 3.65
N GLN A 127 -4.08 -4.32 4.90
CA GLN A 127 -2.78 -3.74 5.23
C GLN A 127 -1.62 -4.49 4.58
N ASP A 128 -1.63 -5.82 4.68
CA ASP A 128 -0.60 -6.68 4.08
C ASP A 128 -0.59 -6.57 2.55
N SER A 129 -1.76 -6.49 1.93
CA SER A 129 -1.91 -6.45 0.48
C SER A 129 -1.38 -5.15 -0.11
N ASP A 130 -1.66 -4.03 0.52
CA ASP A 130 -1.12 -2.72 0.16
C ASP A 130 0.40 -2.68 0.36
N ASN A 131 0.88 -3.10 1.53
CA ASN A 131 2.30 -3.19 1.83
C ASN A 131 3.06 -4.11 0.86
N LEU A 132 2.47 -5.22 0.41
CA LEU A 132 3.08 -6.11 -0.58
C LEU A 132 3.28 -5.44 -1.94
N ASP A 133 2.42 -4.50 -2.33
CA ASP A 133 2.59 -3.74 -3.58
C ASP A 133 3.76 -2.73 -3.50
N MET A 134 4.16 -2.34 -2.29
CA MET A 134 5.36 -1.55 -2.05
C MET A 134 6.64 -2.39 -1.93
N CYS A 135 6.58 -3.72 -2.00
CA CYS A 135 7.75 -4.58 -1.92
C CYS A 135 8.27 -5.00 -3.29
N GLY A 136 9.60 -5.18 -3.41
CA GLY A 136 10.27 -5.74 -4.59
C GLY A 136 10.25 -4.82 -5.81
N ALA A 137 10.24 -5.39 -7.01
CA ALA A 137 10.41 -4.64 -8.27
C ALA A 137 9.37 -3.53 -8.46
N VAL A 138 8.10 -3.81 -8.20
CA VAL A 138 7.03 -2.82 -8.31
C VAL A 138 7.23 -1.69 -7.29
N GLY A 139 7.57 -2.04 -6.05
CA GLY A 139 7.84 -1.05 -4.99
C GLY A 139 9.00 -0.13 -5.33
N ILE A 140 10.09 -0.65 -5.90
CA ILE A 140 11.23 0.15 -6.36
C ILE A 140 10.78 1.17 -7.41
N VAL A 141 10.05 0.72 -8.44
CA VAL A 141 9.54 1.64 -9.50
C VAL A 141 8.60 2.69 -8.92
N ARG A 142 7.70 2.30 -8.00
CA ARG A 142 6.80 3.25 -7.31
C ARG A 142 7.58 4.26 -6.47
N ALA A 143 8.64 3.84 -5.77
CA ALA A 143 9.47 4.75 -4.99
C ALA A 143 10.18 5.81 -5.86
N PHE A 144 10.71 5.44 -7.03
CA PHE A 144 11.30 6.41 -7.96
C PHE A 144 10.25 7.37 -8.55
N LYS A 145 9.04 6.87 -8.90
CA LYS A 145 7.94 7.76 -9.32
C LYS A 145 7.58 8.76 -8.23
N TYR A 146 7.42 8.30 -6.99
CA TYR A 146 7.15 9.15 -5.84
C TYR A 146 8.26 10.19 -5.64
N GLY A 147 9.52 9.76 -5.65
CA GLY A 147 10.68 10.64 -5.52
C GLY A 147 10.70 11.73 -6.60
N PHE A 148 10.50 11.35 -7.87
CA PHE A 148 10.44 12.27 -8.98
C PHE A 148 9.34 13.34 -8.81
N LEU A 149 8.13 12.94 -8.46
CA LEU A 149 6.98 13.83 -8.25
C LEU A 149 7.20 14.80 -7.08
N ASN A 150 7.97 14.39 -6.07
CA ASN A 150 8.29 15.22 -4.91
C ASN A 150 9.62 15.97 -5.03
N GLY A 151 10.24 16.00 -6.22
CA GLY A 151 11.50 16.71 -6.45
C GLY A 151 12.69 16.12 -5.67
N MET A 152 12.62 14.85 -5.28
CA MET A 152 13.69 14.15 -4.59
C MET A 152 14.77 13.74 -5.59
N MET A 153 16.03 13.86 -5.18
CA MET A 153 17.13 13.24 -5.93
C MET A 153 17.08 11.71 -5.80
N ASP A 154 17.64 11.00 -6.76
CA ASP A 154 17.67 9.55 -6.75
C ASP A 154 18.50 9.01 -5.57
N TYR A 155 19.75 9.53 -5.42
CA TYR A 155 20.64 9.16 -4.33
C TYR A 155 21.48 10.35 -3.87
N ASN A 156 21.69 10.44 -2.55
CA ASN A 156 22.60 11.40 -1.93
C ASN A 156 23.71 10.62 -1.18
N PRO A 157 24.91 10.49 -1.77
CA PRO A 157 26.01 9.75 -1.15
C PRO A 157 26.60 10.43 0.09
N ASP A 158 26.38 11.75 0.27
CA ASP A 158 26.87 12.51 1.44
C ASP A 158 26.07 12.22 2.69
N VAL A 159 24.90 11.58 2.56
CA VAL A 159 24.06 11.19 3.67
C VAL A 159 24.16 9.66 3.87
N PRO A 160 24.66 9.19 5.04
CA PRO A 160 24.75 7.76 5.27
C PRO A 160 23.38 7.08 5.33
N LEU A 161 23.32 5.84 4.82
CA LEU A 161 22.16 4.96 5.00
C LEU A 161 22.18 4.40 6.42
N TYR A 162 21.56 5.09 7.35
CA TYR A 162 21.45 4.62 8.73
C TYR A 162 20.26 3.68 8.90
N ASN A 163 20.41 2.69 9.80
CA ASN A 163 19.29 1.86 10.30
C ASN A 163 18.41 2.64 11.29
N ASN A 164 18.08 3.88 10.97
CA ASN A 164 17.23 4.71 11.80
C ASN A 164 15.76 4.32 11.67
N SER A 165 15.01 4.54 12.73
CA SER A 165 13.56 4.35 12.71
C SER A 165 12.93 5.23 11.62
N PHE A 166 12.12 4.62 10.76
CA PHE A 166 11.28 5.36 9.83
C PHE A 166 10.44 6.37 10.61
N SER A 167 10.46 7.62 10.18
CA SER A 167 9.58 8.66 10.69
C SER A 167 8.84 9.26 9.50
N GLU A 168 7.52 9.17 9.50
CA GLU A 168 6.67 9.77 8.48
C GLU A 168 6.80 11.29 8.39
N SER A 169 7.32 11.91 9.45
CA SER A 169 7.50 13.37 9.55
C SER A 169 8.81 13.89 8.97
N LYS A 170 9.74 13.03 8.55
CA LYS A 170 11.02 13.45 7.97
C LYS A 170 11.07 13.03 6.51
N ASN A 171 11.29 14.01 5.62
CA ASN A 171 11.61 13.73 4.24
C ASN A 171 12.92 12.95 4.17
N ASP A 172 12.92 11.82 3.45
CA ASP A 172 14.13 11.08 3.17
C ASP A 172 15.09 11.94 2.33
N ALA A 173 16.40 11.77 2.53
CA ALA A 173 17.42 12.53 1.83
C ALA A 173 17.44 12.25 0.31
N SER A 174 16.90 11.13 -0.12
CA SER A 174 16.77 10.73 -1.52
C SER A 174 15.82 9.54 -1.66
N THR A 175 15.48 9.18 -2.89
CA THR A 175 14.67 8.00 -3.20
C THR A 175 15.31 6.70 -2.68
N ILE A 176 16.64 6.57 -2.81
CA ILE A 176 17.38 5.41 -2.26
C ILE A 176 17.27 5.35 -0.73
N HIS A 177 17.31 6.50 -0.04
CA HIS A 177 17.07 6.54 1.41
C HIS A 177 15.64 6.10 1.76
N HIS A 178 14.65 6.53 0.98
CA HIS A 178 13.26 6.10 1.16
C HIS A 178 13.09 4.58 1.00
N ILE A 179 13.68 4.01 -0.06
CA ILE A 179 13.68 2.57 -0.28
C ILE A 179 14.34 1.84 0.92
N HIS A 180 15.48 2.33 1.37
CA HIS A 180 16.21 1.74 2.50
C HIS A 180 15.44 1.87 3.82
N ASN A 181 14.90 3.05 4.11
CA ASN A 181 14.28 3.36 5.40
C ASN A 181 12.87 2.77 5.54
N LYS A 182 12.09 2.71 4.45
CA LYS A 182 10.70 2.25 4.45
C LYS A 182 10.56 0.85 3.83
N LEU A 183 10.93 0.69 2.56
CA LEU A 183 10.57 -0.53 1.82
C LEU A 183 11.23 -1.79 2.37
N LEU A 184 12.49 -1.71 2.84
CA LEU A 184 13.16 -2.86 3.44
C LEU A 184 12.52 -3.35 4.73
N ARG A 185 11.79 -2.50 5.45
CA ARG A 185 11.17 -2.82 6.73
C ARG A 185 9.75 -3.37 6.60
N LEU A 186 9.13 -3.22 5.44
CA LEU A 186 7.75 -3.66 5.24
C LEU A 186 7.57 -5.16 5.51
N ALA A 187 8.60 -5.98 5.21
CA ALA A 187 8.53 -7.41 5.48
C ALA A 187 8.35 -7.76 6.96
N ASP A 188 8.96 -6.96 7.85
CA ASP A 188 8.88 -7.16 9.30
C ASP A 188 7.52 -6.68 9.86
N ASN A 189 6.83 -5.83 9.13
CA ASN A 189 5.53 -5.28 9.51
C ASN A 189 4.32 -6.05 8.97
N MET A 190 4.52 -7.09 8.16
CA MET A 190 3.42 -7.91 7.68
C MET A 190 2.70 -8.59 8.85
N ASN A 191 1.37 -8.68 8.76
CA ASN A 191 0.53 -9.26 9.79
C ASN A 191 0.44 -10.78 9.65
N THR A 192 0.12 -11.26 8.43
CA THR A 192 -0.16 -12.66 8.15
C THR A 192 1.11 -13.45 7.83
N LYS A 193 1.08 -14.76 8.07
CA LYS A 193 2.22 -15.66 7.78
C LYS A 193 2.53 -15.70 6.28
N THR A 194 1.49 -15.71 5.46
CA THR A 194 1.62 -15.76 3.99
C THR A 194 2.23 -14.48 3.45
N ALA A 195 1.78 -13.31 3.94
CA ALA A 195 2.35 -12.03 3.53
C ALA A 195 3.82 -11.89 3.95
N LYS A 196 4.18 -12.29 5.18
CA LYS A 196 5.59 -12.33 5.64
C LYS A 196 6.48 -13.11 4.69
N LYS A 197 6.05 -14.30 4.26
CA LYS A 197 6.81 -15.15 3.34
C LYS A 197 6.99 -14.49 1.96
N LEU A 198 5.94 -13.86 1.43
CA LEU A 198 6.00 -13.15 0.15
C LEU A 198 6.90 -11.92 0.24
N ALA A 199 6.71 -11.10 1.26
CA ALA A 199 7.49 -9.89 1.48
C ALA A 199 8.98 -10.19 1.65
N SER A 200 9.34 -11.19 2.43
CA SER A 200 10.72 -11.63 2.63
C SER A 200 11.41 -11.97 1.29
N LYS A 201 10.72 -12.69 0.39
CA LYS A 201 11.23 -12.99 -0.96
C LYS A 201 11.44 -11.72 -1.79
N LYS A 202 10.51 -10.77 -1.72
CA LYS A 202 10.57 -9.50 -2.45
C LYS A 202 11.66 -8.57 -1.91
N THR A 203 11.83 -8.53 -0.58
CA THR A 203 12.86 -7.72 0.11
C THR A 203 14.27 -8.13 -0.29
N LYS A 204 14.50 -9.42 -0.57
CA LYS A 204 15.81 -9.86 -1.11
C LYS A 204 16.17 -9.13 -2.40
N LEU A 205 15.24 -9.06 -3.36
CA LEU A 205 15.44 -8.31 -4.60
C LEU A 205 15.71 -6.82 -4.34
N THR A 206 14.99 -6.21 -3.41
CA THR A 206 15.22 -4.80 -3.06
C THR A 206 16.61 -4.57 -2.47
N LYS A 207 17.11 -5.49 -1.62
CA LYS A 207 18.48 -5.43 -1.08
C LYS A 207 19.53 -5.55 -2.17
N ASP A 208 19.36 -6.52 -3.08
CA ASP A 208 20.27 -6.74 -4.20
C ASP A 208 20.29 -5.51 -5.14
N PHE A 209 19.12 -4.92 -5.43
CA PHE A 209 19.01 -3.69 -6.21
C PHE A 209 19.74 -2.52 -5.53
N LEU A 210 19.52 -2.28 -4.24
CA LEU A 210 20.18 -1.20 -3.50
C LEU A 210 21.70 -1.33 -3.54
N LYS A 211 22.21 -2.55 -3.31
CA LYS A 211 23.63 -2.83 -3.39
C LYS A 211 24.19 -2.45 -4.77
N MET A 212 23.62 -2.97 -5.83
CA MET A 212 24.07 -2.70 -7.20
C MET A 212 23.98 -1.22 -7.55
N TYR A 213 22.86 -0.58 -7.21
CA TYR A 213 22.66 0.85 -7.50
C TYR A 213 23.72 1.73 -6.83
N ILE A 214 24.07 1.45 -5.57
CA ILE A 214 25.08 2.21 -4.82
C ILE A 214 26.48 1.96 -5.41
N GLU A 215 26.83 0.69 -5.73
CA GLU A 215 28.09 0.35 -6.38
C GLU A 215 28.26 1.09 -7.71
N GLU A 216 27.23 1.09 -8.57
CA GLU A 216 27.26 1.76 -9.88
C GLU A 216 27.36 3.28 -9.75
N THR A 217 26.68 3.89 -8.79
CA THR A 217 26.67 5.35 -8.63
C THR A 217 27.91 5.89 -7.92
N THR A 218 28.53 5.11 -7.04
CA THR A 218 29.74 5.52 -6.30
C THR A 218 31.05 5.07 -6.95
N GLY A 219 31.00 4.14 -7.90
CA GLY A 219 32.18 3.51 -8.50
C GLY A 219 32.92 2.55 -7.57
N ASN A 220 32.35 2.20 -6.43
CA ASN A 220 32.93 1.26 -5.46
C ASN A 220 32.44 -0.16 -5.73
N TYR A 221 33.07 -0.83 -6.67
CA TYR A 221 32.78 -2.23 -7.02
C TYR A 221 33.54 -3.17 -6.06
N SER A 222 32.86 -3.66 -5.01
CA SER A 222 33.44 -4.60 -4.03
C SER A 222 32.92 -6.03 -4.22
#